data_3336b4dcefe7604166ec9e90c9a96671
#
_entry.id   3336b4dcefe7604166ec9e90c9a96671
#
_cell.length_a   1.000
_cell.length_b   1.000
_cell.length_c   1.000
_cell.angle_alpha   90.00
_cell.angle_beta   90.00
_cell.angle_gamma   90.00
#
_symmetry.space_group_name_H-M   'P 1'
#
loop_
_entity.id
_entity.type
_entity.pdbx_description
1 polymer ?
#
loop_
_entity_poly.entity_id
_entity_poly.type
_entity_poly.pdbx_seq_one_letter_code
_entity_poly.pdbx_strand_id
1 'polypeptide(L)'
;MSSFLAGAATVLAFAPVGLFPLAAATFAYLIHLWMQAPPRLCFWRGFWFGFGLYLAGVSWVYVSLHTFGGMPLPLAGIATVGYCAFLALFPAAAGWLQARIPASNWVRACLLIPSAWVLFEWTLDWIFTGFPWMAIGYASVGWPLQGYAPLGGVYLLTFATLALAGLLWLLVHGPRKAECVMVIVAILGLGQALHAVQWTRPSGEPINAALLQGNIEQEMKFNPQRYAGIFDSYARLAEGTGAKLIVLPETALPRFYHRIHPAELARLEAAARSNGGDLLLGVPYAQGEDYYNSVLTLGVSPQQSYHKRHLVPFGEFIPPGFGWVLEILHIPMSDFGRGSAEQPPLAVAGQRVAVNICYEDVFGDEIARRAADSTLLVNMSNVAWFGDSLAPAQHLQIARLRAIETGRMHLTCLLYTSPSPRDS
;
A
#
# COMPACT_ATOMS: atom_id res chain seq x y z
N MET A 1 28.20 8.30 3.65
CA MET A 1 28.01 7.76 2.29
C MET A 1 27.60 6.28 2.29
N SER A 2 28.30 5.39 3.01
CA SER A 2 27.97 3.95 3.03
C SER A 2 26.57 3.63 3.57
N SER A 3 26.09 4.32 4.64
CA SER A 3 24.71 4.14 5.16
C SER A 3 23.66 4.48 4.12
N PHE A 4 23.83 5.56 3.35
CA PHE A 4 22.92 5.96 2.28
C PHE A 4 22.84 4.88 1.19
N LEU A 5 23.98 4.39 0.72
CA LEU A 5 24.02 3.32 -0.29
C LEU A 5 23.39 2.03 0.19
N ALA A 6 23.60 1.67 1.47
CA ALA A 6 22.95 0.49 2.06
C ALA A 6 21.43 0.66 2.14
N GLY A 7 20.94 1.84 2.55
CA GLY A 7 19.52 2.15 2.54
C GLY A 7 18.91 2.09 1.14
N ALA A 8 19.55 2.72 0.14
CA ALA A 8 19.10 2.66 -1.24
C ALA A 8 19.09 1.21 -1.79
N ALA A 9 20.12 0.41 -1.48
CA ALA A 9 20.17 -0.99 -1.88
C ALA A 9 19.05 -1.84 -1.26
N THR A 10 18.56 -1.47 -0.06
CA THR A 10 17.44 -2.18 0.58
C THR A 10 16.17 -2.18 -0.27
N VAL A 11 15.98 -1.19 -1.14
CA VAL A 11 14.82 -1.11 -2.05
C VAL A 11 14.74 -2.32 -2.99
N LEU A 12 15.86 -2.93 -3.34
CA LEU A 12 15.89 -4.15 -4.16
C LEU A 12 15.30 -5.37 -3.43
N ALA A 13 15.06 -5.30 -2.13
CA ALA A 13 14.33 -6.33 -1.40
C ALA A 13 12.82 -6.26 -1.62
N PHE A 14 12.30 -5.13 -2.09
CA PHE A 14 10.88 -4.93 -2.41
C PHE A 14 10.58 -5.26 -3.87
N ALA A 15 9.28 -5.33 -4.18
CA ALA A 15 8.83 -5.45 -5.56
C ALA A 15 9.31 -4.24 -6.41
N PRO A 16 9.63 -4.45 -7.70
CA PRO A 16 9.48 -5.70 -8.48
C PRO A 16 10.61 -6.72 -8.32
N VAL A 17 11.74 -6.36 -7.70
CA VAL A 17 12.93 -7.22 -7.62
C VAL A 17 12.75 -8.36 -6.61
N GLY A 18 12.30 -8.06 -5.38
CA GLY A 18 11.94 -9.06 -4.37
C GLY A 18 13.10 -9.82 -3.74
N LEU A 19 14.31 -9.25 -3.73
CA LEU A 19 15.51 -9.90 -3.19
C LEU A 19 15.59 -9.72 -1.65
N PHE A 20 14.70 -10.38 -0.91
CA PHE A 20 14.59 -10.31 0.54
C PHE A 20 15.92 -10.46 1.32
N PRO A 21 16.84 -11.40 0.99
CA PRO A 21 18.10 -11.54 1.72
C PRO A 21 18.92 -10.24 1.78
N LEU A 22 18.72 -9.35 0.80
CA LEU A 22 19.40 -8.06 0.78
C LEU A 22 18.91 -7.13 1.89
N ALA A 23 17.63 -7.19 2.27
CA ALA A 23 17.13 -6.45 3.43
C ALA A 23 17.86 -6.90 4.71
N ALA A 24 17.93 -8.20 4.97
CA ALA A 24 18.64 -8.72 6.12
C ALA A 24 20.14 -8.33 6.11
N ALA A 25 20.81 -8.35 4.95
CA ALA A 25 22.20 -7.98 4.82
C ALA A 25 22.46 -6.47 5.04
N THR A 26 21.64 -5.60 4.45
CA THR A 26 21.78 -4.14 4.59
C THR A 26 21.48 -3.68 6.02
N PHE A 27 20.49 -4.30 6.69
CA PHE A 27 20.23 -4.06 8.10
C PHE A 27 21.33 -4.65 9.01
N ALA A 28 21.90 -5.81 8.71
CA ALA A 28 23.05 -6.32 9.45
C ALA A 28 24.25 -5.35 9.36
N TYR A 29 24.43 -4.72 8.20
CA TYR A 29 25.43 -3.67 8.02
C TYR A 29 25.08 -2.40 8.82
N LEU A 30 23.82 -1.96 8.83
CA LEU A 30 23.39 -0.82 9.65
C LEU A 30 23.59 -1.11 11.15
N ILE A 31 23.26 -2.32 11.60
CA ILE A 31 23.50 -2.78 12.97
C ILE A 31 24.99 -2.72 13.29
N HIS A 32 25.86 -3.20 12.41
CA HIS A 32 27.30 -3.09 12.57
C HIS A 32 27.76 -1.64 12.78
N LEU A 33 27.23 -0.72 11.99
CA LEU A 33 27.53 0.70 12.15
C LEU A 33 27.01 1.28 13.48
N TRP A 34 25.87 0.80 13.98
CA TRP A 34 25.27 1.30 15.21
C TRP A 34 25.89 0.75 16.49
N MET A 35 26.35 -0.51 16.47
CA MET A 35 26.84 -1.19 17.68
C MET A 35 28.05 -0.52 18.33
N GLN A 36 28.88 0.17 17.55
CA GLN A 36 30.11 0.81 18.02
C GLN A 36 30.02 2.34 18.01
N ALA A 37 28.81 2.92 17.94
CA ALA A 37 28.63 4.34 17.77
C ALA A 37 27.91 5.00 18.94
N PRO A 38 28.26 6.25 19.31
CA PRO A 38 27.49 7.01 20.25
C PRO A 38 26.11 7.41 19.66
N PRO A 39 25.10 7.76 20.52
CA PRO A 39 23.75 8.03 20.08
C PRO A 39 23.63 9.05 18.94
N ARG A 40 24.42 10.13 18.99
CA ARG A 40 24.44 11.16 17.95
C ARG A 40 24.86 10.60 16.58
N LEU A 41 25.84 9.70 16.56
CA LEU A 41 26.32 9.09 15.32
C LEU A 41 25.32 8.02 14.81
N CYS A 42 24.67 7.29 15.72
CA CYS A 42 23.59 6.37 15.38
C CYS A 42 22.42 7.10 14.72
N PHE A 43 22.06 8.31 15.22
CA PHE A 43 21.06 9.18 14.58
C PHE A 43 21.43 9.48 13.13
N TRP A 44 22.60 10.01 12.87
CA TRP A 44 23.00 10.39 11.51
C TRP A 44 23.17 9.21 10.57
N ARG A 45 23.64 8.07 11.08
CA ARG A 45 23.74 6.83 10.30
C ARG A 45 22.34 6.29 9.93
N GLY A 46 21.41 6.34 10.88
CA GLY A 46 20.00 6.02 10.65
C GLY A 46 19.35 6.97 9.66
N PHE A 47 19.59 8.29 9.80
CA PHE A 47 19.10 9.29 8.86
C PHE A 47 19.55 9.00 7.43
N TRP A 48 20.87 8.84 7.22
CA TRP A 48 21.38 8.59 5.88
C TRP A 48 20.92 7.24 5.30
N PHE A 49 20.76 6.21 6.13
CA PHE A 49 20.17 4.95 5.70
C PHE A 49 18.71 5.13 5.29
N GLY A 50 17.90 5.74 6.14
CA GLY A 50 16.50 6.05 5.83
C GLY A 50 16.35 6.96 4.61
N PHE A 51 17.21 7.98 4.49
CA PHE A 51 17.17 8.87 3.32
C PHE A 51 17.48 8.13 2.01
N GLY A 52 18.46 7.20 2.03
CA GLY A 52 18.72 6.32 0.88
C GLY A 52 17.53 5.41 0.55
N LEU A 53 16.94 4.79 1.59
CA LEU A 53 15.78 3.91 1.45
C LEU A 53 14.57 4.66 0.84
N TYR A 54 14.21 5.80 1.40
CA TYR A 54 13.03 6.54 0.93
C TYR A 54 13.28 7.25 -0.40
N LEU A 55 14.45 7.83 -0.61
CA LEU A 55 14.75 8.49 -1.89
C LEU A 55 14.75 7.49 -3.06
N ALA A 56 15.27 6.29 -2.87
CA ALA A 56 15.23 5.26 -3.90
C ALA A 56 13.84 4.58 -4.00
N GLY A 57 13.11 4.42 -2.87
CA GLY A 57 11.88 3.64 -2.80
C GLY A 57 10.60 4.44 -3.09
N VAL A 58 10.57 5.75 -2.79
CA VAL A 58 9.36 6.58 -2.93
C VAL A 58 9.55 7.86 -3.73
N SER A 59 10.67 8.01 -4.46
CA SER A 59 10.89 9.16 -5.35
C SER A 59 9.84 9.30 -6.47
N TRP A 60 9.03 8.28 -6.72
CA TRP A 60 7.88 8.33 -7.61
C TRP A 60 6.84 9.40 -7.19
N VAL A 61 6.86 9.87 -5.94
CA VAL A 61 6.08 11.05 -5.49
C VAL A 61 6.36 12.27 -6.38
N TYR A 62 7.59 12.40 -6.89
CA TYR A 62 7.94 13.43 -7.87
C TYR A 62 7.04 13.40 -9.11
N VAL A 63 6.73 12.20 -9.64
CA VAL A 63 5.86 12.04 -10.82
C VAL A 63 4.47 12.57 -10.52
N SER A 64 3.91 12.22 -9.36
CA SER A 64 2.60 12.73 -8.94
C SER A 64 2.57 14.25 -8.78
N LEU A 65 3.61 14.84 -8.19
CA LEU A 65 3.68 16.29 -7.96
C LEU A 65 3.94 17.08 -9.25
N HIS A 66 4.89 16.64 -10.06
CA HIS A 66 5.31 17.35 -11.26
C HIS A 66 4.43 17.05 -12.47
N THR A 67 4.35 15.77 -12.86
CA THR A 67 3.69 15.37 -14.11
C THR A 67 2.17 15.58 -14.04
N PHE A 68 1.56 15.17 -12.95
CA PHE A 68 0.10 15.20 -12.80
C PHE A 68 -0.42 16.34 -11.94
N GLY A 69 0.36 16.79 -10.94
CA GLY A 69 0.00 17.91 -10.06
C GLY A 69 0.40 19.29 -10.62
N GLY A 70 1.12 19.34 -11.74
CA GLY A 70 1.51 20.59 -12.39
C GLY A 70 2.55 21.42 -11.62
N MET A 71 3.16 20.87 -10.56
CA MET A 71 4.16 21.57 -9.77
C MET A 71 5.43 21.83 -10.63
N PRO A 72 6.01 23.07 -10.62
CA PRO A 72 7.25 23.35 -11.31
C PRO A 72 8.38 22.37 -10.92
N LEU A 73 9.17 21.93 -11.91
CA LEU A 73 10.21 20.89 -11.74
C LEU A 73 11.13 21.11 -10.52
N PRO A 74 11.73 22.32 -10.29
CA PRO A 74 12.60 22.51 -9.14
C PRO A 74 11.86 22.34 -7.81
N LEU A 75 10.60 22.82 -7.73
CA LEU A 75 9.80 22.76 -6.53
C LEU A 75 9.37 21.32 -6.22
N ALA A 76 8.94 20.56 -7.24
CA ALA A 76 8.62 19.15 -7.10
C ALA A 76 9.82 18.32 -6.62
N GLY A 77 11.02 18.63 -7.16
CA GLY A 77 12.27 18.01 -6.72
C GLY A 77 12.58 18.31 -5.25
N ILE A 78 12.52 19.59 -4.86
CA ILE A 78 12.74 20.00 -3.45
C ILE A 78 11.71 19.38 -2.52
N ALA A 79 10.44 19.37 -2.90
CA ALA A 79 9.36 18.77 -2.11
C ALA A 79 9.59 17.26 -1.91
N THR A 80 9.93 16.53 -2.98
CA THR A 80 10.22 15.09 -2.92
C THR A 80 11.43 14.79 -2.03
N VAL A 81 12.53 15.51 -2.20
CA VAL A 81 13.74 15.35 -1.38
C VAL A 81 13.44 15.70 0.09
N GLY A 82 12.73 16.80 0.33
CA GLY A 82 12.30 17.22 1.66
C GLY A 82 11.40 16.17 2.35
N TYR A 83 10.47 15.60 1.59
CA TYR A 83 9.61 14.52 2.07
C TYR A 83 10.41 13.25 2.44
N CYS A 84 11.32 12.81 1.57
CA CYS A 84 12.20 11.68 1.88
C CYS A 84 13.10 11.96 3.09
N ALA A 85 13.59 13.20 3.24
CA ALA A 85 14.38 13.61 4.41
C ALA A 85 13.54 13.61 5.68
N PHE A 86 12.28 14.05 5.62
CA PHE A 86 11.34 13.96 6.75
C PHE A 86 11.11 12.49 7.16
N LEU A 87 10.82 11.60 6.22
CA LEU A 87 10.67 10.17 6.50
C LEU A 87 11.94 9.56 7.11
N ALA A 88 13.13 10.02 6.71
CA ALA A 88 14.40 9.55 7.23
C ALA A 88 14.64 9.91 8.71
N LEU A 89 13.89 10.85 9.28
CA LEU A 89 13.96 11.18 10.71
C LEU A 89 13.51 10.00 11.59
N PHE A 90 12.64 9.13 11.12
CA PHE A 90 12.15 7.98 11.89
C PHE A 90 13.23 6.89 12.06
N PRO A 91 13.93 6.41 11.01
CA PRO A 91 15.14 5.61 11.17
C PRO A 91 16.22 6.28 12.01
N ALA A 92 16.38 7.60 11.90
CA ALA A 92 17.33 8.35 12.72
C ALA A 92 16.98 8.28 14.21
N ALA A 93 15.69 8.49 14.53
CA ALA A 93 15.18 8.42 15.88
C ALA A 93 15.30 7.00 16.47
N ALA A 94 15.02 5.95 15.68
CA ALA A 94 15.24 4.56 16.06
C ALA A 94 16.71 4.31 16.43
N GLY A 95 17.64 4.78 15.58
CA GLY A 95 19.07 4.69 15.84
C GLY A 95 19.51 5.41 17.10
N TRP A 96 18.97 6.59 17.35
CA TRP A 96 19.27 7.37 18.56
C TRP A 96 18.69 6.72 19.82
N LEU A 97 17.43 6.28 19.78
CA LEU A 97 16.74 5.69 20.93
C LEU A 97 17.43 4.42 21.40
N GLN A 98 17.68 3.46 20.50
CA GLN A 98 18.32 2.19 20.86
C GLN A 98 19.74 2.37 21.44
N ALA A 99 20.45 3.43 21.02
CA ALA A 99 21.80 3.71 21.53
C ALA A 99 21.81 4.34 22.93
N ARG A 100 20.68 4.82 23.44
CA ARG A 100 20.51 5.36 24.80
C ARG A 100 20.22 4.29 25.84
N ILE A 101 19.79 3.11 25.43
CA ILE A 101 19.37 2.04 26.33
C ILE A 101 20.54 1.07 26.50
N PRO A 102 21.09 0.93 27.73
CA PRO A 102 22.15 -0.05 27.99
C PRO A 102 21.60 -1.48 27.81
N ALA A 103 22.27 -2.28 26.99
CA ALA A 103 21.91 -3.67 26.77
C ALA A 103 23.13 -4.48 26.34
N SER A 104 23.09 -5.81 26.56
CA SER A 104 24.08 -6.71 25.97
C SER A 104 23.98 -6.70 24.45
N ASN A 105 25.06 -7.06 23.76
CA ASN A 105 25.08 -7.09 22.28
C ASN A 105 23.95 -7.96 21.71
N TRP A 106 23.64 -9.07 22.36
CA TRP A 106 22.57 -9.98 21.96
C TRP A 106 21.19 -9.30 22.04
N VAL A 107 20.87 -8.72 23.20
CA VAL A 107 19.61 -8.01 23.42
C VAL A 107 19.51 -6.80 22.48
N ARG A 108 20.60 -6.06 22.34
CA ARG A 108 20.62 -4.86 21.50
C ARG A 108 20.40 -5.20 20.03
N ALA A 109 21.11 -6.20 19.47
CA ALA A 109 21.02 -6.56 18.07
C ALA A 109 19.71 -7.25 17.69
N CYS A 110 19.18 -8.16 18.56
CA CYS A 110 18.06 -9.02 18.20
C CYS A 110 16.71 -8.57 18.76
N LEU A 111 16.68 -7.68 19.76
CA LEU A 111 15.44 -7.21 20.39
C LEU A 111 15.32 -5.68 20.33
N LEU A 112 16.30 -4.95 20.88
CA LEU A 112 16.16 -3.50 21.07
C LEU A 112 16.15 -2.73 19.75
N ILE A 113 17.07 -3.04 18.82
CA ILE A 113 17.11 -2.42 17.49
C ILE A 113 15.84 -2.77 16.68
N PRO A 114 15.42 -4.05 16.56
CA PRO A 114 14.15 -4.39 15.92
C PRO A 114 12.94 -3.67 16.54
N SER A 115 12.81 -3.66 17.87
CA SER A 115 11.70 -2.99 18.56
C SER A 115 11.69 -1.47 18.34
N ALA A 116 12.85 -0.81 18.42
CA ALA A 116 12.95 0.62 18.16
C ALA A 116 12.59 0.96 16.72
N TRP A 117 13.01 0.14 15.76
CA TRP A 117 12.65 0.34 14.36
C TRP A 117 11.15 0.19 14.14
N VAL A 118 10.54 -0.91 14.62
CA VAL A 118 9.10 -1.16 14.52
C VAL A 118 8.28 -0.06 15.18
N LEU A 119 8.70 0.45 16.34
CA LEU A 119 8.04 1.59 17.01
C LEU A 119 7.93 2.80 16.08
N PHE A 120 9.00 3.13 15.36
CA PHE A 120 9.01 4.28 14.48
C PHE A 120 8.34 4.00 13.12
N GLU A 121 8.35 2.77 12.60
CA GLU A 121 7.47 2.38 11.48
C GLU A 121 5.99 2.48 11.85
N TRP A 122 5.61 1.98 13.02
CA TRP A 122 4.24 2.10 13.52
C TRP A 122 3.84 3.57 13.73
N THR A 123 4.76 4.43 14.18
CA THR A 123 4.48 5.87 14.29
C THR A 123 4.16 6.49 12.91
N LEU A 124 4.80 6.02 11.84
CA LEU A 124 4.49 6.44 10.46
C LEU A 124 3.11 6.00 9.97
N ASP A 125 2.44 5.07 10.64
CA ASP A 125 1.10 4.59 10.25
C ASP A 125 0.00 5.64 10.53
N TRP A 126 0.23 6.55 11.47
CA TRP A 126 -0.79 7.50 11.91
C TRP A 126 -0.34 8.96 11.98
N ILE A 127 0.95 9.23 12.09
CA ILE A 127 1.43 10.62 12.20
C ILE A 127 1.19 11.36 10.87
N PHE A 128 0.64 12.59 10.96
CA PHE A 128 0.28 13.40 9.78
C PHE A 128 -0.57 12.65 8.74
N THR A 129 -1.50 11.83 9.20
CA THR A 129 -2.37 10.92 8.43
C THR A 129 -1.73 9.62 7.95
N GLY A 130 -0.45 9.42 8.25
CA GLY A 130 0.27 8.16 7.98
C GLY A 130 0.91 8.04 6.60
N PHE A 131 2.04 7.31 6.55
CA PHE A 131 2.66 6.86 5.31
C PHE A 131 3.50 5.58 5.55
N PRO A 132 2.87 4.42 5.82
CA PRO A 132 3.57 3.15 6.09
C PRO A 132 4.00 2.41 4.82
N TRP A 133 4.31 3.10 3.71
CA TRP A 133 4.54 2.51 2.40
C TRP A 133 5.76 1.59 2.34
N MET A 134 6.88 1.97 2.96
CA MET A 134 8.15 1.24 2.92
C MET A 134 8.43 0.46 4.20
N ALA A 135 7.39 -0.03 4.91
CA ALA A 135 7.61 -0.90 6.05
C ALA A 135 8.38 -2.17 5.62
N ILE A 136 9.44 -2.48 6.37
CA ILE A 136 10.41 -3.52 5.96
C ILE A 136 9.76 -4.91 5.84
N GLY A 137 8.72 -5.15 6.62
CA GLY A 137 7.97 -6.40 6.57
C GLY A 137 7.40 -6.75 5.19
N TYR A 138 7.09 -5.76 4.34
CA TYR A 138 6.61 -6.02 2.98
C TYR A 138 7.63 -6.79 2.13
N ALA A 139 8.93 -6.58 2.34
CA ALA A 139 9.98 -7.29 1.62
C ALA A 139 9.95 -8.81 1.83
N SER A 140 9.32 -9.29 2.92
CA SER A 140 9.24 -10.71 3.26
C SER A 140 8.14 -11.48 2.52
N VAL A 141 7.30 -10.80 1.73
CA VAL A 141 6.25 -11.45 0.92
C VAL A 141 6.88 -12.37 -0.13
N GLY A 142 6.43 -13.61 -0.16
CA GLY A 142 7.03 -14.67 -1.00
C GLY A 142 8.18 -15.43 -0.33
N TRP A 143 8.56 -15.07 0.90
CA TRP A 143 9.63 -15.70 1.69
C TRP A 143 9.08 -16.36 2.97
N PRO A 144 9.82 -17.26 3.64
CA PRO A 144 9.32 -18.01 4.80
C PRO A 144 8.73 -17.13 5.91
N LEU A 145 9.25 -15.91 6.12
CA LEU A 145 8.74 -15.01 7.15
C LEU A 145 7.29 -14.58 6.95
N GLN A 146 6.75 -14.63 5.73
CA GLN A 146 5.35 -14.27 5.49
C GLN A 146 4.36 -15.08 6.33
N GLY A 147 4.75 -16.29 6.80
CA GLY A 147 3.92 -17.11 7.68
C GLY A 147 3.58 -16.46 9.02
N TYR A 148 4.36 -15.47 9.47
CA TYR A 148 4.05 -14.70 10.67
C TYR A 148 3.02 -13.59 10.44
N ALA A 149 2.66 -13.27 9.20
CA ALA A 149 1.76 -12.16 8.88
C ALA A 149 0.38 -12.27 9.55
N PRO A 150 -0.28 -13.45 9.61
CA PRO A 150 -1.57 -13.59 10.31
C PRO A 150 -1.50 -13.35 11.82
N LEU A 151 -0.30 -13.41 12.43
CA LEU A 151 -0.10 -13.24 13.87
C LEU A 151 0.14 -11.80 14.30
N GLY A 152 0.82 -11.00 13.47
CA GLY A 152 1.19 -9.65 13.88
C GLY A 152 1.47 -8.69 12.72
N GLY A 153 0.96 -9.02 11.54
CA GLY A 153 1.00 -8.17 10.36
C GLY A 153 2.41 -7.77 9.93
N VAL A 154 2.48 -6.70 9.18
CA VAL A 154 3.72 -6.14 8.63
C VAL A 154 4.76 -5.84 9.71
N TYR A 155 4.33 -5.44 10.92
CA TYR A 155 5.24 -5.07 12.01
C TYR A 155 5.97 -6.26 12.62
N LEU A 156 5.30 -7.41 12.75
CA LEU A 156 5.96 -8.63 13.18
C LEU A 156 6.96 -9.12 12.12
N LEU A 157 6.63 -8.96 10.84
CA LEU A 157 7.54 -9.26 9.73
C LEU A 157 8.77 -8.35 9.74
N THR A 158 8.59 -7.03 9.97
CA THR A 158 9.70 -6.10 10.16
C THR A 158 10.57 -6.54 11.34
N PHE A 159 9.96 -6.82 12.50
CA PHE A 159 10.70 -7.28 13.68
C PHE A 159 11.54 -8.54 13.38
N ALA A 160 10.92 -9.55 12.77
CA ALA A 160 11.58 -10.81 12.44
C ALA A 160 12.74 -10.59 11.44
N THR A 161 12.55 -9.74 10.43
CA THR A 161 13.59 -9.39 9.45
C THR A 161 14.78 -8.73 10.13
N LEU A 162 14.56 -7.75 11.02
CA LEU A 162 15.63 -7.08 11.73
C LEU A 162 16.28 -7.97 12.79
N ALA A 163 15.53 -8.89 13.42
CA ALA A 163 16.08 -9.89 14.32
C ALA A 163 17.01 -10.85 13.57
N LEU A 164 16.64 -11.29 12.35
CA LEU A 164 17.53 -12.05 11.48
C LEU A 164 18.79 -11.25 11.13
N ALA A 165 18.67 -9.97 10.82
CA ALA A 165 19.81 -9.10 10.56
C ALA A 165 20.75 -9.00 11.80
N GLY A 166 20.17 -8.91 13.00
CA GLY A 166 20.92 -8.95 14.27
C GLY A 166 21.66 -10.27 14.48
N LEU A 167 21.01 -11.39 14.19
CA LEU A 167 21.64 -12.73 14.25
C LEU A 167 22.77 -12.89 13.22
N LEU A 168 22.61 -12.38 12.00
CA LEU A 168 23.66 -12.35 10.99
C LEU A 168 24.87 -11.52 11.46
N TRP A 169 24.64 -10.38 12.09
CA TRP A 169 25.72 -9.59 12.69
C TRP A 169 26.43 -10.36 13.80
N LEU A 170 25.67 -11.05 14.67
CA LEU A 170 26.24 -11.88 15.76
C LEU A 170 27.00 -13.11 15.26
N LEU A 171 26.62 -13.68 14.12
CA LEU A 171 27.39 -14.78 13.48
C LEU A 171 28.81 -14.34 13.12
N VAL A 172 28.97 -13.07 12.73
CA VAL A 172 30.30 -12.55 12.37
C VAL A 172 31.07 -12.11 13.61
N HIS A 173 30.42 -11.40 14.55
CA HIS A 173 31.06 -10.66 15.64
C HIS A 173 30.89 -11.31 17.02
N GLY A 174 29.92 -12.22 17.17
CA GLY A 174 29.60 -12.87 18.45
C GLY A 174 30.34 -14.19 18.67
N PRO A 175 30.45 -14.63 19.96
CA PRO A 175 31.08 -15.91 20.28
C PRO A 175 30.17 -17.13 20.08
N ARG A 176 28.83 -16.96 20.09
CA ARG A 176 27.82 -18.06 20.11
C ARG A 176 27.24 -18.34 18.72
N LYS A 177 28.10 -18.68 17.77
CA LYS A 177 27.73 -18.86 16.36
C LYS A 177 26.73 -20.00 16.14
N ALA A 178 26.87 -21.13 16.82
CA ALA A 178 25.94 -22.25 16.70
C ALA A 178 24.53 -21.89 17.19
N GLU A 179 24.42 -21.15 18.30
CA GLU A 179 23.14 -20.66 18.81
C GLU A 179 22.47 -19.71 17.79
N CYS A 180 23.22 -18.79 17.17
CA CYS A 180 22.70 -17.91 16.14
C CYS A 180 22.15 -18.70 14.94
N VAL A 181 22.89 -19.72 14.45
CA VAL A 181 22.42 -20.58 13.35
C VAL A 181 21.13 -21.31 13.75
N MET A 182 21.07 -21.88 14.96
CA MET A 182 19.87 -22.58 15.44
C MET A 182 18.66 -21.63 15.49
N VAL A 183 18.83 -20.40 15.98
CA VAL A 183 17.74 -19.43 16.07
C VAL A 183 17.31 -18.95 14.67
N ILE A 184 18.24 -18.73 13.74
CA ILE A 184 17.91 -18.40 12.34
C ILE A 184 17.09 -19.53 11.72
N VAL A 185 17.53 -20.78 11.85
CA VAL A 185 16.81 -21.94 11.32
C VAL A 185 15.43 -22.07 11.97
N ALA A 186 15.33 -21.82 13.28
CA ALA A 186 14.06 -21.85 13.99
C ALA A 186 13.10 -20.76 13.51
N ILE A 187 13.57 -19.52 13.34
CA ILE A 187 12.73 -18.41 12.83
C ILE A 187 12.25 -18.73 11.41
N LEU A 188 13.13 -19.12 10.50
CA LEU A 188 12.75 -19.42 9.12
C LEU A 188 11.86 -20.68 9.05
N GLY A 189 12.22 -21.73 9.80
CA GLY A 189 11.46 -22.99 9.85
C GLY A 189 10.05 -22.81 10.44
N LEU A 190 9.92 -22.05 11.53
CA LEU A 190 8.61 -21.72 12.10
C LEU A 190 7.78 -20.86 11.15
N GLY A 191 8.38 -19.86 10.50
CA GLY A 191 7.69 -19.05 9.49
C GLY A 191 7.18 -19.91 8.33
N GLN A 192 7.98 -20.85 7.85
CA GLN A 192 7.56 -21.80 6.81
C GLN A 192 6.44 -22.75 7.31
N ALA A 193 6.51 -23.21 8.56
CA ALA A 193 5.46 -24.04 9.15
C ALA A 193 4.14 -23.27 9.32
N LEU A 194 4.19 -22.02 9.79
CA LEU A 194 3.02 -21.14 9.92
C LEU A 194 2.39 -20.80 8.56
N HIS A 195 3.16 -20.74 7.50
CA HIS A 195 2.62 -20.55 6.15
C HIS A 195 1.74 -21.72 5.70
N ALA A 196 1.97 -22.93 6.20
CA ALA A 196 1.12 -24.09 5.93
C ALA A 196 -0.15 -24.15 6.78
N VAL A 197 -0.30 -23.28 7.78
CA VAL A 197 -1.49 -23.23 8.65
C VAL A 197 -2.65 -22.58 7.91
N GLN A 198 -3.78 -23.26 7.88
CA GLN A 198 -5.04 -22.71 7.36
C GLN A 198 -5.72 -21.86 8.42
N TRP A 199 -5.45 -20.56 8.45
CA TRP A 199 -6.01 -19.60 9.41
C TRP A 199 -7.48 -19.31 9.18
N THR A 200 -7.95 -19.48 7.94
CA THR A 200 -9.34 -19.24 7.53
C THR A 200 -9.84 -20.38 6.65
N ARG A 201 -11.15 -20.48 6.51
CA ARG A 201 -11.79 -21.45 5.61
C ARG A 201 -12.63 -20.72 4.57
N PRO A 202 -12.68 -21.19 3.32
CA PRO A 202 -13.63 -20.69 2.32
C PRO A 202 -15.05 -20.73 2.88
N SER A 203 -15.83 -19.68 2.62
CA SER A 203 -17.22 -19.57 3.06
C SER A 203 -18.09 -19.19 1.86
N GLY A 204 -19.19 -19.93 1.67
CA GLY A 204 -20.09 -19.74 0.53
C GLY A 204 -19.60 -20.40 -0.74
N GLU A 205 -20.35 -20.18 -1.83
CA GLU A 205 -20.03 -20.71 -3.14
C GLU A 205 -18.98 -19.84 -3.84
N PRO A 206 -18.06 -20.45 -4.62
CA PRO A 206 -17.12 -19.70 -5.43
C PRO A 206 -17.86 -18.85 -6.46
N ILE A 207 -17.38 -17.63 -6.68
CA ILE A 207 -17.91 -16.73 -7.72
C ILE A 207 -16.82 -16.37 -8.73
N ASN A 208 -17.25 -16.16 -9.98
CA ASN A 208 -16.38 -15.56 -10.98
C ASN A 208 -16.37 -14.05 -10.80
N ALA A 209 -15.18 -13.45 -10.73
CA ALA A 209 -14.99 -12.01 -10.67
C ALA A 209 -14.20 -11.52 -11.90
N ALA A 210 -14.59 -10.39 -12.46
CA ALA A 210 -13.89 -9.70 -13.53
C ALA A 210 -13.40 -8.34 -13.05
N LEU A 211 -12.10 -8.08 -13.19
CA LEU A 211 -11.48 -6.80 -12.93
C LEU A 211 -11.30 -6.07 -14.24
N LEU A 212 -12.04 -4.99 -14.46
CA LEU A 212 -12.04 -4.26 -15.73
C LEU A 212 -10.98 -3.17 -15.75
N GLN A 213 -9.97 -3.34 -16.58
CA GLN A 213 -8.89 -2.38 -16.75
C GLN A 213 -9.09 -1.60 -18.04
N GLY A 214 -9.39 -0.31 -17.92
CA GLY A 214 -9.66 0.56 -19.06
C GLY A 214 -8.42 1.05 -19.80
N ASN A 215 -7.23 0.97 -19.19
CA ASN A 215 -5.96 1.51 -19.70
C ASN A 215 -6.07 2.98 -20.15
N ILE A 216 -6.77 3.80 -19.35
CA ILE A 216 -7.03 5.20 -19.67
C ILE A 216 -5.88 6.03 -19.10
N GLU A 217 -5.20 6.76 -19.97
CA GLU A 217 -4.15 7.69 -19.58
C GLU A 217 -4.70 8.79 -18.66
N GLN A 218 -3.96 9.09 -17.59
CA GLN A 218 -4.42 10.04 -16.56
C GLN A 218 -4.75 11.43 -17.13
N GLU A 219 -4.00 11.92 -18.10
CA GLU A 219 -4.21 13.22 -18.76
C GLU A 219 -5.52 13.27 -19.56
N MET A 220 -5.93 12.14 -20.12
CA MET A 220 -7.16 12.05 -20.92
C MET A 220 -8.40 11.79 -20.07
N LYS A 221 -8.22 11.28 -18.86
CA LYS A 221 -9.32 10.84 -17.99
C LYS A 221 -10.34 11.94 -17.69
N PHE A 222 -9.87 13.14 -17.39
CA PHE A 222 -10.74 14.28 -17.02
C PHE A 222 -11.14 15.16 -18.22
N ASN A 223 -10.81 14.77 -19.45
CA ASN A 223 -11.24 15.49 -20.65
C ASN A 223 -12.72 15.18 -20.95
N PRO A 224 -13.64 16.19 -20.90
CA PRO A 224 -15.08 15.97 -21.14
C PRO A 224 -15.39 15.37 -22.50
N GLN A 225 -14.56 15.65 -23.53
CA GLN A 225 -14.74 15.14 -24.89
C GLN A 225 -14.42 13.65 -25.00
N ARG A 226 -13.63 13.10 -24.07
CA ARG A 226 -13.23 11.68 -24.01
C ARG A 226 -14.20 10.83 -23.20
N TYR A 227 -15.05 11.44 -22.39
CA TYR A 227 -15.95 10.74 -21.47
C TYR A 227 -16.77 9.64 -22.15
N ALA A 228 -17.40 9.95 -23.30
CA ALA A 228 -18.23 8.98 -24.00
C ALA A 228 -17.45 7.73 -24.44
N GLY A 229 -16.21 7.92 -24.91
CA GLY A 229 -15.33 6.80 -25.28
C GLY A 229 -14.85 5.99 -24.07
N ILE A 230 -14.57 6.65 -22.94
CA ILE A 230 -14.22 6.01 -21.67
C ILE A 230 -15.38 5.14 -21.19
N PHE A 231 -16.59 5.72 -21.14
CA PHE A 231 -17.79 5.02 -20.74
C PHE A 231 -18.05 3.79 -21.63
N ASP A 232 -18.01 3.97 -22.96
CA ASP A 232 -18.29 2.91 -23.91
C ASP A 232 -17.26 1.76 -23.82
N SER A 233 -16.00 2.06 -23.53
CA SER A 233 -14.97 1.05 -23.29
C SER A 233 -15.30 0.20 -22.06
N TYR A 234 -15.66 0.81 -20.93
CA TYR A 234 -16.04 0.06 -19.73
C TYR A 234 -17.34 -0.71 -19.91
N ALA A 235 -18.33 -0.13 -20.59
CA ALA A 235 -19.59 -0.80 -20.87
C ALA A 235 -19.39 -2.07 -21.73
N ARG A 236 -18.59 -1.99 -22.81
CA ARG A 236 -18.23 -3.15 -23.62
C ARG A 236 -17.49 -4.23 -22.85
N LEU A 237 -16.53 -3.83 -22.01
CA LEU A 237 -15.81 -4.77 -21.14
C LEU A 237 -16.77 -5.45 -20.17
N ALA A 238 -17.71 -4.72 -19.57
CA ALA A 238 -18.70 -5.26 -18.65
C ALA A 238 -19.69 -6.21 -19.38
N GLU A 239 -20.15 -5.84 -20.56
CA GLU A 239 -21.04 -6.67 -21.41
C GLU A 239 -20.35 -7.95 -21.90
N GLY A 240 -19.02 -7.89 -22.11
CA GLY A 240 -18.22 -9.02 -22.62
C GLY A 240 -17.85 -10.07 -21.57
N THR A 241 -18.12 -9.81 -20.28
CA THR A 241 -17.78 -10.77 -19.21
C THR A 241 -19.01 -11.54 -18.71
N GLY A 242 -18.83 -12.84 -18.38
CA GLY A 242 -19.84 -13.66 -17.70
C GLY A 242 -19.69 -13.69 -16.17
N ALA A 243 -18.96 -12.74 -15.57
CA ALA A 243 -18.67 -12.73 -14.14
C ALA A 243 -19.87 -12.27 -13.31
N LYS A 244 -20.05 -12.89 -12.14
CA LYS A 244 -21.05 -12.48 -11.15
C LYS A 244 -20.65 -11.21 -10.40
N LEU A 245 -19.35 -10.97 -10.24
CA LEU A 245 -18.84 -9.74 -9.64
C LEU A 245 -17.98 -9.01 -10.68
N ILE A 246 -18.42 -7.84 -11.10
CA ILE A 246 -17.68 -6.98 -12.03
C ILE A 246 -17.12 -5.81 -11.23
N VAL A 247 -15.82 -5.55 -11.35
CA VAL A 247 -15.16 -4.46 -10.61
C VAL A 247 -14.53 -3.48 -11.60
N LEU A 248 -14.98 -2.24 -11.55
CA LEU A 248 -14.34 -1.12 -12.24
C LEU A 248 -13.34 -0.44 -11.29
N PRO A 249 -12.27 0.18 -11.80
CA PRO A 249 -11.27 0.83 -10.94
C PRO A 249 -11.79 2.12 -10.28
N GLU A 250 -10.95 2.70 -9.42
CA GLU A 250 -11.18 3.99 -8.78
C GLU A 250 -11.46 5.09 -9.80
N THR A 251 -12.54 5.84 -9.60
CA THR A 251 -12.97 6.93 -10.50
C THR A 251 -12.97 6.46 -11.96
N ALA A 252 -13.48 5.25 -12.24
CA ALA A 252 -13.56 4.73 -13.61
C ALA A 252 -14.35 5.66 -14.53
N LEU A 253 -15.42 6.25 -14.00
CA LEU A 253 -16.17 7.31 -14.66
C LEU A 253 -15.84 8.65 -13.97
N PRO A 254 -15.08 9.55 -14.62
CA PRO A 254 -14.65 10.83 -14.03
C PRO A 254 -15.75 11.89 -14.11
N ARG A 255 -16.91 11.54 -13.61
CA ARG A 255 -18.11 12.36 -13.53
C ARG A 255 -18.85 12.05 -12.25
N PHE A 256 -19.40 13.06 -11.57
CA PHE A 256 -20.22 12.82 -10.40
C PHE A 256 -21.39 11.89 -10.71
N TYR A 257 -21.67 10.94 -9.82
CA TYR A 257 -22.72 9.93 -10.01
C TYR A 257 -24.06 10.53 -10.46
N HIS A 258 -24.52 11.60 -9.81
CA HIS A 258 -25.78 12.28 -10.15
C HIS A 258 -25.78 12.98 -11.52
N ARG A 259 -24.61 13.12 -12.16
CA ARG A 259 -24.43 13.71 -13.50
C ARG A 259 -24.26 12.66 -14.60
N ILE A 260 -24.19 11.38 -14.22
CA ILE A 260 -24.15 10.28 -15.19
C ILE A 260 -25.55 10.09 -15.75
N HIS A 261 -25.66 9.95 -17.06
CA HIS A 261 -26.96 9.79 -17.70
C HIS A 261 -27.61 8.46 -17.22
N PRO A 262 -28.93 8.45 -16.89
CA PRO A 262 -29.60 7.24 -16.41
C PRO A 262 -29.48 6.05 -17.35
N ALA A 263 -29.45 6.25 -18.67
CA ALA A 263 -29.27 5.18 -19.63
C ALA A 263 -27.85 4.56 -19.58
N GLU A 264 -26.83 5.34 -19.22
CA GLU A 264 -25.46 4.82 -19.02
C GLU A 264 -25.42 3.91 -17.79
N LEU A 265 -26.00 4.35 -16.67
CA LEU A 265 -26.09 3.51 -15.47
C LEU A 265 -26.92 2.25 -15.72
N ALA A 266 -28.06 2.37 -16.41
CA ALA A 266 -28.89 1.24 -16.77
C ALA A 266 -28.15 0.21 -17.66
N ARG A 267 -27.28 0.68 -18.56
CA ARG A 267 -26.46 -0.21 -19.40
C ARG A 267 -25.45 -1.03 -18.58
N LEU A 268 -24.74 -0.40 -17.63
CA LEU A 268 -23.83 -1.08 -16.72
C LEU A 268 -24.58 -2.06 -15.79
N GLU A 269 -25.71 -1.61 -15.25
CA GLU A 269 -26.57 -2.44 -14.41
C GLU A 269 -27.10 -3.65 -15.17
N ALA A 270 -27.55 -3.49 -16.42
CA ALA A 270 -28.01 -4.57 -17.27
C ALA A 270 -26.90 -5.60 -17.52
N ALA A 271 -25.66 -5.17 -17.76
CA ALA A 271 -24.52 -6.06 -17.92
C ALA A 271 -24.27 -6.93 -16.65
N ALA A 272 -24.38 -6.34 -15.45
CA ALA A 272 -24.28 -7.10 -14.21
C ALA A 272 -25.47 -8.06 -14.00
N ARG A 273 -26.70 -7.57 -14.22
CA ARG A 273 -27.93 -8.36 -14.05
C ARG A 273 -28.03 -9.54 -15.02
N SER A 274 -27.52 -9.41 -16.25
CA SER A 274 -27.52 -10.52 -17.23
C SER A 274 -26.71 -11.71 -16.74
N ASN A 275 -25.74 -11.50 -15.88
CA ASN A 275 -24.92 -12.54 -15.24
C ASN A 275 -25.48 -12.99 -13.86
N GLY A 276 -26.64 -12.47 -13.45
CA GLY A 276 -27.20 -12.72 -12.12
C GLY A 276 -26.31 -12.18 -10.99
N GLY A 277 -25.61 -11.08 -11.23
CA GLY A 277 -24.59 -10.55 -10.33
C GLY A 277 -24.63 -9.03 -10.15
N ASP A 278 -23.52 -8.49 -9.68
CA ASP A 278 -23.38 -7.08 -9.29
C ASP A 278 -22.07 -6.49 -9.85
N LEU A 279 -22.06 -5.16 -9.99
CA LEU A 279 -20.94 -4.37 -10.45
C LEU A 279 -20.57 -3.34 -9.37
N LEU A 280 -19.27 -3.25 -9.07
CA LEU A 280 -18.69 -2.20 -8.24
C LEU A 280 -18.16 -1.07 -9.14
N LEU A 281 -18.73 0.11 -9.00
CA LEU A 281 -18.40 1.30 -9.79
C LEU A 281 -17.63 2.31 -8.95
N GLY A 282 -16.36 2.56 -9.29
CA GLY A 282 -15.58 3.68 -8.72
C GLY A 282 -16.02 5.01 -9.36
N VAL A 283 -16.54 5.94 -8.54
CA VAL A 283 -17.12 7.19 -9.02
C VAL A 283 -17.11 8.27 -7.94
N PRO A 284 -16.92 9.56 -8.28
CA PRO A 284 -17.18 10.66 -7.34
C PRO A 284 -18.66 10.74 -7.00
N TYR A 285 -18.97 10.84 -5.72
CA TYR A 285 -20.34 10.90 -5.20
C TYR A 285 -20.53 12.17 -4.38
N ALA A 286 -21.57 12.96 -4.69
CA ALA A 286 -21.91 14.17 -3.94
C ALA A 286 -23.09 13.90 -3.00
N GLN A 287 -22.97 14.36 -1.74
CA GLN A 287 -24.01 14.28 -0.72
C GLN A 287 -24.09 15.63 0.02
N GLY A 288 -25.13 16.39 -0.23
CA GLY A 288 -25.23 17.77 0.26
C GLY A 288 -24.15 18.65 -0.35
N GLU A 289 -23.38 19.34 0.47
CA GLU A 289 -22.25 20.19 0.05
C GLU A 289 -20.94 19.40 -0.10
N ASP A 290 -20.85 18.20 0.50
CA ASP A 290 -19.69 17.35 0.47
C ASP A 290 -19.67 16.44 -0.76
N TYR A 291 -18.48 16.02 -1.17
CA TYR A 291 -18.32 14.98 -2.17
C TYR A 291 -17.23 14.00 -1.76
N TYR A 292 -17.39 12.76 -2.18
CA TYR A 292 -16.59 11.62 -1.74
C TYR A 292 -16.01 10.85 -2.94
N ASN A 293 -14.80 10.34 -2.78
CA ASN A 293 -14.30 9.27 -3.63
C ASN A 293 -15.01 7.97 -3.18
N SER A 294 -15.78 7.35 -4.08
CA SER A 294 -16.75 6.35 -3.66
C SER A 294 -16.79 5.13 -4.57
N VAL A 295 -17.29 4.05 -3.99
CA VAL A 295 -17.71 2.86 -4.72
C VAL A 295 -19.20 2.70 -4.54
N LEU A 296 -19.92 2.54 -5.64
CA LEU A 296 -21.36 2.26 -5.68
C LEU A 296 -21.61 0.88 -6.28
N THR A 297 -22.67 0.21 -5.83
CA THR A 297 -23.09 -1.07 -6.40
C THR A 297 -24.20 -0.90 -7.40
N LEU A 298 -24.13 -1.61 -8.53
CA LEU A 298 -25.17 -1.72 -9.55
C LEU A 298 -25.41 -3.19 -9.84
N GLY A 299 -26.65 -3.66 -9.94
CA GLY A 299 -26.92 -5.04 -10.29
C GLY A 299 -28.16 -5.63 -9.61
N VAL A 300 -28.06 -6.91 -9.23
CA VAL A 300 -29.17 -7.65 -8.62
C VAL A 300 -29.41 -7.25 -7.17
N SER A 301 -28.33 -6.99 -6.42
CA SER A 301 -28.40 -6.58 -5.02
C SER A 301 -28.92 -5.14 -4.88
N PRO A 302 -29.54 -4.79 -3.74
CA PRO A 302 -29.87 -3.41 -3.44
C PRO A 302 -28.65 -2.49 -3.56
N GLN A 303 -28.85 -1.27 -4.04
CA GLN A 303 -27.76 -0.30 -4.17
C GLN A 303 -27.15 0.03 -2.80
N GLN A 304 -25.84 -0.03 -2.72
CA GLN A 304 -25.04 0.26 -1.54
C GLN A 304 -23.86 1.16 -1.95
N SER A 305 -23.22 1.80 -0.97
CA SER A 305 -22.05 2.65 -1.20
C SER A 305 -20.97 2.44 -0.16
N TYR A 306 -19.75 2.67 -0.56
CA TYR A 306 -18.58 2.83 0.30
C TYR A 306 -17.93 4.17 -0.07
N HIS A 307 -17.57 4.98 0.92
CA HIS A 307 -16.90 6.26 0.75
C HIS A 307 -15.49 6.16 1.33
N LYS A 308 -14.50 6.56 0.55
CA LYS A 308 -13.09 6.53 0.96
C LYS A 308 -12.90 7.28 2.26
N ARG A 309 -12.31 6.61 3.24
CA ARG A 309 -12.06 7.17 4.56
C ARG A 309 -10.67 7.76 4.69
N HIS A 310 -9.67 7.01 4.24
CA HIS A 310 -8.27 7.41 4.36
C HIS A 310 -7.83 8.12 3.08
N LEU A 311 -7.88 9.45 3.14
CA LEU A 311 -7.58 10.32 1.99
C LEU A 311 -6.07 10.53 1.85
N VAL A 312 -5.61 10.68 0.60
CA VAL A 312 -4.23 10.99 0.26
C VAL A 312 -3.94 12.47 0.54
N PRO A 313 -2.97 12.78 1.44
CA PRO A 313 -2.57 14.17 1.66
C PRO A 313 -2.10 14.84 0.38
N PHE A 314 -2.45 16.11 0.18
CA PHE A 314 -2.17 16.94 -1.00
C PHE A 314 -2.75 16.44 -2.34
N GLY A 315 -3.32 15.23 -2.37
CA GLY A 315 -3.99 14.69 -3.54
C GLY A 315 -5.51 14.76 -3.46
N GLU A 316 -6.06 14.39 -2.30
CA GLU A 316 -7.51 14.32 -2.06
C GLU A 316 -7.99 15.28 -0.97
N PHE A 317 -7.09 15.75 -0.14
CA PHE A 317 -7.34 16.82 0.83
C PHE A 317 -6.06 17.59 1.12
N ILE A 318 -6.22 18.84 1.56
CA ILE A 318 -5.09 19.68 1.98
C ILE A 318 -5.00 19.67 3.50
N PRO A 319 -3.86 19.24 4.08
CA PRO A 319 -3.67 19.29 5.52
C PRO A 319 -3.80 20.72 6.08
N PRO A 320 -4.32 20.90 7.32
CA PRO A 320 -4.43 22.21 7.94
C PRO A 320 -3.08 22.95 7.95
N GLY A 321 -3.09 24.24 7.59
CA GLY A 321 -1.88 25.08 7.50
C GLY A 321 -1.18 25.06 6.13
N PHE A 322 -1.60 24.22 5.20
CA PHE A 322 -1.00 24.09 3.86
C PHE A 322 -1.89 24.61 2.73
N GLY A 323 -2.90 25.45 3.02
CA GLY A 323 -3.82 25.97 1.99
C GLY A 323 -3.15 26.69 0.81
N TRP A 324 -1.97 27.30 1.04
CA TRP A 324 -1.16 27.92 -0.01
C TRP A 324 -0.67 26.94 -1.08
N VAL A 325 -0.67 25.64 -0.80
CA VAL A 325 -0.27 24.59 -1.77
C VAL A 325 -1.27 24.52 -2.92
N LEU A 326 -2.57 24.83 -2.69
CA LEU A 326 -3.59 24.86 -3.75
C LEU A 326 -3.31 25.91 -4.83
N GLU A 327 -2.57 26.99 -4.48
CA GLU A 327 -2.17 28.01 -5.44
C GLU A 327 -1.09 27.49 -6.43
N ILE A 328 -0.42 26.41 -6.04
CA ILE A 328 0.69 25.80 -6.79
C ILE A 328 0.26 24.51 -7.48
N LEU A 329 -0.53 23.68 -6.80
CA LEU A 329 -1.02 22.40 -7.31
C LEU A 329 -2.40 22.54 -7.95
N HIS A 330 -2.53 22.12 -9.19
CA HIS A 330 -3.77 22.10 -9.93
C HIS A 330 -4.35 20.68 -10.00
N ILE A 331 -4.59 20.07 -8.84
CA ILE A 331 -5.14 18.71 -8.77
C ILE A 331 -6.66 18.78 -8.80
N PRO A 332 -7.31 18.21 -9.82
CA PRO A 332 -8.76 18.15 -9.88
C PRO A 332 -9.34 17.38 -8.70
N MET A 333 -10.40 17.90 -8.06
CA MET A 333 -11.08 17.24 -6.94
C MET A 333 -10.18 16.96 -5.73
N SER A 334 -9.46 17.99 -5.26
CA SER A 334 -8.52 17.88 -4.12
C SER A 334 -9.15 18.26 -2.76
N ASP A 335 -10.47 18.16 -2.64
CA ASP A 335 -11.23 18.50 -1.41
C ASP A 335 -12.34 17.48 -1.14
N PHE A 336 -11.95 16.21 -1.09
CA PHE A 336 -12.87 15.13 -0.78
C PHE A 336 -13.25 15.09 0.70
N GLY A 337 -14.53 14.83 0.99
CA GLY A 337 -14.99 14.44 2.30
C GLY A 337 -14.49 13.06 2.72
N ARG A 338 -14.31 12.86 4.01
CA ARG A 338 -13.94 11.54 4.58
C ARG A 338 -15.17 10.70 4.83
N GLY A 339 -15.16 9.47 4.34
CA GLY A 339 -16.18 8.47 4.66
C GLY A 339 -16.21 8.13 6.16
N SER A 340 -17.33 7.58 6.63
CA SER A 340 -17.51 7.13 8.02
C SER A 340 -16.44 6.12 8.42
N ALA A 341 -16.11 6.11 9.70
CA ALA A 341 -15.19 5.12 10.29
C ALA A 341 -15.72 3.70 10.18
N GLU A 342 -17.02 3.56 10.37
CA GLU A 342 -17.73 2.29 10.35
C GLU A 342 -18.61 2.25 9.10
N GLN A 343 -18.16 1.49 8.12
CA GLN A 343 -18.90 1.19 6.91
C GLN A 343 -18.93 -0.33 6.76
N PRO A 344 -20.13 -0.95 6.73
CA PRO A 344 -20.26 -2.39 6.63
C PRO A 344 -19.74 -2.89 5.28
N PRO A 345 -19.30 -4.16 5.19
CA PRO A 345 -19.01 -4.78 3.91
C PRO A 345 -20.22 -4.73 2.97
N LEU A 346 -19.97 -4.49 1.69
CA LEU A 346 -21.02 -4.49 0.67
C LEU A 346 -21.51 -5.92 0.41
N ALA A 347 -22.81 -6.12 0.48
CA ALA A 347 -23.45 -7.43 0.19
C ALA A 347 -23.75 -7.52 -1.32
N VAL A 348 -22.85 -8.11 -2.10
CA VAL A 348 -22.92 -8.19 -3.56
C VAL A 348 -22.48 -9.57 -4.06
N ALA A 349 -23.13 -10.06 -5.12
CA ALA A 349 -22.83 -11.33 -5.76
C ALA A 349 -22.81 -12.54 -4.77
N GLY A 350 -23.58 -12.46 -3.68
CA GLY A 350 -23.59 -13.47 -2.61
C GLY A 350 -22.37 -13.42 -1.68
N GLN A 351 -21.53 -12.38 -1.78
CA GLN A 351 -20.35 -12.15 -0.94
C GLN A 351 -20.55 -10.94 -0.03
N ARG A 352 -19.80 -10.90 1.07
CA ARG A 352 -19.60 -9.70 1.88
C ARG A 352 -18.24 -9.09 1.53
N VAL A 353 -18.26 -8.02 0.74
CA VAL A 353 -17.06 -7.42 0.17
C VAL A 353 -16.61 -6.23 1.02
N ALA A 354 -15.45 -6.34 1.68
CA ALA A 354 -14.79 -5.17 2.25
C ALA A 354 -14.05 -4.44 1.14
N VAL A 355 -14.59 -3.29 0.75
CA VAL A 355 -13.99 -2.41 -0.25
C VAL A 355 -12.99 -1.50 0.42
N ASN A 356 -11.87 -1.26 -0.24
CA ASN A 356 -10.94 -0.18 0.05
C ASN A 356 -10.53 0.49 -1.26
N ILE A 357 -10.18 1.78 -1.20
CA ILE A 357 -9.87 2.57 -2.38
C ILE A 357 -8.40 3.00 -2.34
N CYS A 358 -7.63 2.52 -3.33
CA CYS A 358 -6.26 2.95 -3.60
C CYS A 358 -5.36 2.84 -2.34
N TYR A 359 -4.90 3.98 -1.84
CA TYR A 359 -3.99 4.14 -0.72
C TYR A 359 -4.45 3.48 0.60
N GLU A 360 -5.74 3.21 0.77
CA GLU A 360 -6.27 2.55 1.97
C GLU A 360 -5.65 1.18 2.24
N ASP A 361 -5.12 0.51 1.21
CA ASP A 361 -4.44 -0.78 1.34
C ASP A 361 -3.21 -0.77 2.26
N VAL A 362 -2.56 0.39 2.42
CA VAL A 362 -1.35 0.47 3.24
C VAL A 362 -1.66 0.36 4.73
N PHE A 363 -2.91 0.65 5.16
CA PHE A 363 -3.33 0.68 6.57
C PHE A 363 -3.86 -0.67 7.02
N GLY A 364 -2.93 -1.56 7.42
CA GLY A 364 -3.24 -2.95 7.76
C GLY A 364 -4.26 -3.13 8.87
N ASP A 365 -4.27 -2.28 9.88
CA ASP A 365 -5.23 -2.33 10.99
C ASP A 365 -6.66 -1.94 10.56
N GLU A 366 -6.82 -1.00 9.62
CA GLU A 366 -8.11 -0.65 9.04
C GLU A 366 -8.66 -1.78 8.17
N ILE A 367 -7.80 -2.41 7.36
CA ILE A 367 -8.16 -3.56 6.54
C ILE A 367 -8.54 -4.75 7.43
N ALA A 368 -7.76 -5.06 8.47
CA ALA A 368 -8.03 -6.17 9.38
C ALA A 368 -9.39 -6.05 10.09
N ARG A 369 -9.74 -4.83 10.55
CA ARG A 369 -11.07 -4.57 11.15
C ARG A 369 -12.21 -4.86 10.17
N ARG A 370 -12.11 -4.39 8.92
CA ARG A 370 -13.13 -4.63 7.90
C ARG A 370 -13.16 -6.07 7.40
N ALA A 371 -12.01 -6.74 7.40
CA ALA A 371 -11.92 -8.16 7.02
C ALA A 371 -12.66 -9.10 7.97
N ALA A 372 -12.85 -8.74 9.25
CA ALA A 372 -13.50 -9.58 10.24
C ALA A 372 -14.88 -10.06 9.78
N ASP A 373 -15.69 -9.16 9.23
CA ASP A 373 -17.06 -9.41 8.78
C ASP A 373 -17.19 -9.64 7.27
N SER A 374 -16.07 -9.77 6.53
CA SER A 374 -16.07 -9.93 5.09
C SER A 374 -15.66 -11.33 4.65
N THR A 375 -16.04 -11.70 3.42
CA THR A 375 -15.61 -12.92 2.76
C THR A 375 -14.54 -12.62 1.68
N LEU A 376 -14.48 -11.37 1.22
CA LEU A 376 -13.65 -10.93 0.10
C LEU A 376 -13.17 -9.50 0.35
N LEU A 377 -11.93 -9.21 0.01
CA LEU A 377 -11.37 -7.86 -0.05
C LEU A 377 -11.30 -7.39 -1.51
N VAL A 378 -11.65 -6.15 -1.75
CA VAL A 378 -11.52 -5.51 -3.08
C VAL A 378 -10.86 -4.16 -2.92
N ASN A 379 -9.68 -3.99 -3.55
CA ASN A 379 -9.06 -2.68 -3.71
C ASN A 379 -9.34 -2.16 -5.12
N MET A 380 -9.81 -0.93 -5.21
CA MET A 380 -10.06 -0.22 -6.47
C MET A 380 -9.12 0.98 -6.55
N SER A 381 -8.14 0.94 -7.47
CA SER A 381 -7.04 1.91 -7.49
C SER A 381 -6.88 2.61 -8.83
N ASN A 382 -6.39 3.84 -8.75
CA ASN A 382 -5.87 4.60 -9.89
C ASN A 382 -4.36 4.82 -9.73
N VAL A 383 -3.56 3.83 -10.12
CA VAL A 383 -2.10 3.90 -10.05
C VAL A 383 -1.46 4.71 -11.18
N ALA A 384 -2.25 5.22 -12.14
CA ALA A 384 -1.75 6.06 -13.23
C ALA A 384 -1.07 7.35 -12.72
N TRP A 385 -1.44 7.84 -11.52
CA TRP A 385 -0.78 8.96 -10.84
C TRP A 385 0.72 8.78 -10.59
N PHE A 386 1.22 7.56 -10.62
CA PHE A 386 2.62 7.24 -10.31
C PHE A 386 3.45 6.97 -11.57
N GLY A 387 2.82 6.97 -12.76
CA GLY A 387 3.48 6.70 -14.03
C GLY A 387 4.16 5.32 -14.06
N ASP A 388 5.16 5.18 -14.93
CA ASP A 388 6.01 3.98 -14.99
C ASP A 388 7.10 4.05 -13.91
N SER A 389 6.73 3.60 -12.71
CA SER A 389 7.58 3.68 -11.51
C SER A 389 7.49 2.41 -10.66
N LEU A 390 8.16 2.40 -9.50
CA LEU A 390 8.08 1.28 -8.55
C LEU A 390 6.73 1.19 -7.82
N ALA A 391 5.95 2.27 -7.76
CA ALA A 391 4.75 2.35 -6.94
C ALA A 391 3.70 1.27 -7.27
N PRO A 392 3.35 0.96 -8.53
CA PRO A 392 2.36 -0.09 -8.83
C PRO A 392 2.79 -1.47 -8.34
N ALA A 393 4.07 -1.82 -8.51
CA ALA A 393 4.60 -3.11 -8.04
C ALA A 393 4.65 -3.20 -6.51
N GLN A 394 5.04 -2.11 -5.85
CA GLN A 394 5.02 -2.00 -4.39
C GLN A 394 3.59 -2.07 -3.84
N HIS A 395 2.63 -1.39 -4.47
CA HIS A 395 1.22 -1.45 -4.07
C HIS A 395 0.65 -2.87 -4.17
N LEU A 396 0.95 -3.58 -5.26
CA LEU A 396 0.56 -4.99 -5.39
C LEU A 396 1.20 -5.88 -4.32
N GLN A 397 2.45 -5.61 -3.93
CA GLN A 397 3.12 -6.32 -2.83
C GLN A 397 2.41 -6.07 -1.49
N ILE A 398 1.96 -4.84 -1.23
CA ILE A 398 1.16 -4.48 -0.05
C ILE A 398 -0.17 -5.24 -0.07
N ALA A 399 -0.91 -5.20 -1.18
CA ALA A 399 -2.18 -5.91 -1.35
C ALA A 399 -2.03 -7.43 -1.11
N ARG A 400 -0.93 -8.04 -1.60
CA ARG A 400 -0.62 -9.45 -1.34
C ARG A 400 -0.43 -9.73 0.15
N LEU A 401 0.25 -8.82 0.87
CA LEU A 401 0.39 -8.97 2.31
C LEU A 401 -0.96 -8.86 3.03
N ARG A 402 -1.83 -7.92 2.62
CA ARG A 402 -3.21 -7.81 3.18
C ARG A 402 -3.98 -9.12 3.03
N ALA A 403 -3.87 -9.80 1.88
CA ALA A 403 -4.49 -11.10 1.67
C ALA A 403 -3.96 -12.16 2.65
N ILE A 404 -2.65 -12.21 2.87
CA ILE A 404 -2.00 -13.17 3.78
C ILE A 404 -2.37 -12.88 5.24
N GLU A 405 -2.31 -11.63 5.68
CA GLU A 405 -2.65 -11.19 7.04
C GLU A 405 -4.08 -11.54 7.43
N THR A 406 -5.01 -11.32 6.52
CA THR A 406 -6.45 -11.50 6.80
C THR A 406 -6.96 -12.88 6.45
N GLY A 407 -6.19 -13.67 5.68
CA GLY A 407 -6.63 -14.94 5.13
C GLY A 407 -7.84 -14.80 4.20
N ARG A 408 -7.98 -13.65 3.51
CA ARG A 408 -9.05 -13.36 2.55
C ARG A 408 -8.49 -13.26 1.15
N MET A 409 -9.28 -13.70 0.16
CA MET A 409 -8.99 -13.37 -1.23
C MET A 409 -9.01 -11.85 -1.39
N HIS A 410 -8.01 -11.29 -2.04
CA HIS A 410 -7.92 -9.86 -2.31
C HIS A 410 -7.87 -9.60 -3.81
N LEU A 411 -8.87 -8.91 -4.32
CA LEU A 411 -8.96 -8.48 -5.71
C LEU A 411 -8.46 -7.05 -5.82
N THR A 412 -7.46 -6.80 -6.65
CA THR A 412 -6.90 -5.47 -6.88
C THR A 412 -7.22 -5.02 -8.31
N CYS A 413 -8.18 -4.09 -8.44
CA CYS A 413 -8.60 -3.54 -9.72
C CYS A 413 -7.86 -2.22 -10.00
N LEU A 414 -7.04 -2.20 -11.04
CA LEU A 414 -6.18 -1.07 -11.39
C LEU A 414 -6.68 -0.37 -12.66
N LEU A 415 -6.66 0.95 -12.68
CA LEU A 415 -7.03 1.73 -13.87
C LEU A 415 -6.00 1.57 -15.00
N TYR A 416 -4.71 1.53 -14.66
CA TYR A 416 -3.59 1.48 -15.58
C TYR A 416 -2.48 0.62 -14.99
N THR A 417 -1.90 -0.24 -15.82
CA THR A 417 -0.62 -0.91 -15.54
C THR A 417 0.29 -0.67 -16.72
N SER A 418 1.61 -0.69 -16.53
CA SER A 418 2.54 -0.77 -17.65
C SER A 418 2.12 -1.88 -18.60
N PRO A 419 2.28 -1.71 -19.92
CA PRO A 419 1.90 -2.74 -20.89
C PRO A 419 2.51 -4.08 -20.48
N SER A 420 1.66 -5.08 -20.36
CA SER A 420 2.10 -6.45 -20.13
C SER A 420 2.98 -6.86 -21.31
N PRO A 421 4.06 -7.64 -21.11
CA PRO A 421 4.81 -8.23 -22.23
C PRO A 421 3.95 -9.06 -23.21
N ARG A 422 2.66 -9.29 -22.87
CA ARG A 422 1.69 -9.94 -23.74
C ARG A 422 0.96 -8.98 -24.69
N ASP A 423 1.10 -7.67 -24.48
CA ASP A 423 0.44 -6.61 -25.27
C ASP A 423 1.38 -5.96 -26.28
N SER A 424 2.62 -6.48 -26.42
CA SER A 424 3.65 -6.08 -27.39
C SER A 424 3.81 -7.11 -28.50
#